data_b25b2f1f184faa7638c680fc92ded0f8
#
_entry.id   b25b2f1f184faa7638c680fc92ded0f8
#
_cell.length_a   1.000
_cell.length_b   1.000
_cell.length_c   1.000
_cell.angle_alpha   90.00
_cell.angle_beta   90.00
_cell.angle_gamma   90.00
#
_symmetry.space_group_name_H-M   'P 1'
#
loop_
_entity.id
_entity.type
_entity.pdbx_description
1 polymer ?
#
loop_
_entity_poly.entity_id
_entity_poly.type
_entity_poly.pdbx_seq_one_letter_code
_entity_poly.pdbx_strand_id
1 'polypeptide(L)'
;MATAQLQVGTEPASRRIASLDQFRGYTVAGMLVVNFLGGYAWIARDLPVLEHHNTYCSYADTIMPQFFFAVGYAYRLTLLKRLRRQGWRPAYGHVVSRSLGLMLIGFIVYQLDGGAGSWEELKGMGLSGFLEAAFQRSWFQTLTHIALTSLWIMPVIAAGTAARLAFAAGSAALHLWLSDLFFFDWAMGRPVIDGGQLAFLSWATPMLLGSIAYDLMVSRGPRGALRPLIGWALLLMAIGYGLSCLGGGEASDG
;
A
#
# COMPACT_ATOMS: atom_id res chain seq x y z
N MET A 1 -35.33 31.08 41.85
CA MET A 1 -34.25 31.23 40.86
C MET A 1 -33.53 29.86 40.72
N ALA A 2 -33.88 29.10 39.73
CA ALA A 2 -33.29 27.78 39.47
C ALA A 2 -32.24 27.95 38.36
N THR A 3 -30.98 27.75 38.72
CA THR A 3 -29.83 27.75 37.79
C THR A 3 -29.87 26.48 36.98
N ALA A 4 -30.24 26.58 35.71
CA ALA A 4 -30.12 25.51 34.75
C ALA A 4 -28.62 25.28 34.47
N GLN A 5 -28.07 24.19 34.97
CA GLN A 5 -26.77 23.70 34.57
C GLN A 5 -26.87 23.17 33.13
N LEU A 6 -26.25 23.89 32.19
CA LEU A 6 -25.96 23.41 30.84
C LEU A 6 -25.02 22.19 30.94
N GLN A 7 -25.57 21.01 30.75
CA GLN A 7 -24.77 19.83 30.53
C GLN A 7 -24.04 20.03 29.19
N VAL A 8 -22.75 20.33 29.26
CA VAL A 8 -21.83 20.25 28.13
C VAL A 8 -21.74 18.77 27.77
N GLY A 9 -22.50 18.38 26.75
CA GLY A 9 -22.45 17.06 26.17
C GLY A 9 -21.01 16.78 25.68
N THR A 10 -20.29 15.93 26.39
CA THR A 10 -19.04 15.37 25.92
C THR A 10 -19.32 14.64 24.61
N GLU A 11 -18.87 15.21 23.46
CA GLU A 11 -18.88 14.49 22.19
C GLU A 11 -18.25 13.09 22.41
N PRO A 12 -18.91 12.01 21.93
CA PRO A 12 -18.36 10.68 22.10
C PRO A 12 -16.99 10.66 21.40
N ALA A 13 -15.96 10.36 22.18
CA ALA A 13 -14.61 10.12 21.69
C ALA A 13 -14.71 9.24 20.43
N SER A 14 -14.09 9.65 19.33
CA SER A 14 -14.23 9.00 18.04
C SER A 14 -14.01 7.49 18.24
N ARG A 15 -15.08 6.69 18.10
CA ARG A 15 -14.98 5.24 18.29
C ARG A 15 -13.88 4.73 17.37
N ARG A 16 -12.80 4.27 17.97
CA ARG A 16 -11.74 3.52 17.26
C ARG A 16 -12.41 2.32 16.60
N ILE A 17 -12.13 2.11 15.33
CA ILE A 17 -12.58 0.93 14.62
C ILE A 17 -11.59 -0.20 14.97
N ALA A 18 -11.88 -0.91 16.07
CA ALA A 18 -10.99 -1.95 16.61
C ALA A 18 -10.60 -3.00 15.55
N SER A 19 -11.52 -3.38 14.67
CA SER A 19 -11.24 -4.31 13.58
C SER A 19 -10.20 -3.80 12.58
N LEU A 20 -10.16 -2.49 12.30
CA LEU A 20 -9.14 -1.90 11.44
C LEU A 20 -7.76 -1.91 12.12
N ASP A 21 -7.72 -1.57 13.41
CA ASP A 21 -6.48 -1.59 14.18
C ASP A 21 -5.94 -3.01 14.32
N GLN A 22 -6.82 -4.01 14.54
CA GLN A 22 -6.47 -5.43 14.54
C GLN A 22 -5.95 -5.90 13.18
N PHE A 23 -6.62 -5.55 12.09
CA PHE A 23 -6.19 -5.91 10.75
C PHE A 23 -4.82 -5.31 10.40
N ARG A 24 -4.59 -4.05 10.75
CA ARG A 24 -3.27 -3.41 10.58
C ARG A 24 -2.20 -4.07 11.45
N GLY A 25 -2.53 -4.40 12.70
CA GLY A 25 -1.63 -5.15 13.59
C GLY A 25 -1.27 -6.52 13.03
N TYR A 26 -2.25 -7.23 12.49
CA TYR A 26 -2.04 -8.52 11.83
C TYR A 26 -1.11 -8.40 10.60
N THR A 27 -1.34 -7.42 9.73
CA THR A 27 -0.49 -7.22 8.55
C THR A 27 0.94 -6.84 8.91
N VAL A 28 1.14 -5.99 9.93
CA VAL A 28 2.48 -5.63 10.43
C VAL A 28 3.17 -6.85 11.07
N ALA A 29 2.46 -7.62 11.87
CA ALA A 29 3.01 -8.85 12.45
C ALA A 29 3.40 -9.87 11.36
N GLY A 30 2.53 -10.05 10.35
CA GLY A 30 2.82 -10.90 9.19
C GLY A 30 4.06 -10.44 8.42
N MET A 31 4.20 -9.13 8.19
CA MET A 31 5.37 -8.55 7.55
C MET A 31 6.66 -8.82 8.35
N LEU A 32 6.63 -8.66 9.67
CA LEU A 32 7.78 -8.96 10.52
C LEU A 32 8.15 -10.44 10.45
N VAL A 33 7.16 -11.34 10.50
CA VAL A 33 7.38 -12.79 10.40
C VAL A 33 8.01 -13.16 9.07
N VAL A 34 7.44 -12.69 7.95
CA VAL A 34 7.96 -13.00 6.60
C VAL A 34 9.36 -12.43 6.40
N ASN A 35 9.58 -11.15 6.73
CA ASN A 35 10.89 -10.51 6.52
C ASN A 35 11.97 -11.10 7.44
N PHE A 36 11.62 -11.52 8.65
CA PHE A 36 12.57 -12.15 9.56
C PHE A 36 12.84 -13.61 9.18
N LEU A 37 11.80 -14.40 8.95
CA LEU A 37 11.93 -15.83 8.67
C LEU A 37 12.38 -16.11 7.23
N GLY A 38 11.89 -15.34 6.24
CA GLY A 38 12.29 -15.49 4.83
C GLY A 38 13.77 -15.20 4.55
N GLY A 39 14.48 -14.55 5.49
CA GLY A 39 15.92 -14.37 5.43
C GLY A 39 16.76 -15.64 5.72
N TYR A 40 16.13 -16.73 6.21
CA TYR A 40 16.83 -17.97 6.53
C TYR A 40 16.58 -19.03 5.45
N ALA A 41 17.62 -19.42 4.73
CA ALA A 41 17.56 -20.37 3.60
C ALA A 41 16.89 -21.73 3.94
N TRP A 42 17.01 -22.22 5.19
CA TRP A 42 16.37 -23.46 5.60
C TRP A 42 14.85 -23.30 5.82
N ILE A 43 14.39 -22.11 6.26
CA ILE A 43 12.95 -21.82 6.40
C ILE A 43 12.31 -21.65 5.02
N ALA A 44 12.98 -20.94 4.12
CA ALA A 44 12.52 -20.77 2.73
C ALA A 44 12.29 -22.15 2.06
N ARG A 45 13.19 -23.11 2.28
CA ARG A 45 13.05 -24.47 1.76
C ARG A 45 11.91 -25.26 2.39
N ASP A 46 11.76 -25.19 3.73
CA ASP A 46 10.80 -26.03 4.46
C ASP A 46 9.41 -25.38 4.62
N LEU A 47 9.34 -24.05 4.50
CA LEU A 47 8.11 -23.25 4.58
C LEU A 47 7.98 -22.26 3.42
N PRO A 48 7.81 -22.76 2.17
CA PRO A 48 7.78 -21.90 0.97
C PRO A 48 6.65 -20.87 0.98
N VAL A 49 5.63 -21.05 1.81
CA VAL A 49 4.55 -20.08 1.99
C VAL A 49 5.01 -18.72 2.56
N LEU A 50 6.17 -18.68 3.22
CA LEU A 50 6.78 -17.46 3.78
C LEU A 50 7.80 -16.82 2.86
N GLU A 51 8.05 -17.37 1.69
CA GLU A 51 8.95 -16.85 0.67
C GLU A 51 8.15 -16.16 -0.46
N HIS A 52 8.77 -15.16 -1.09
CA HIS A 52 8.22 -14.52 -2.28
C HIS A 52 8.46 -15.40 -3.51
N HIS A 53 7.41 -15.62 -4.28
CA HIS A 53 7.49 -16.45 -5.49
C HIS A 53 7.02 -15.67 -6.73
N ASN A 54 7.68 -15.92 -7.86
CA ASN A 54 7.29 -15.32 -9.14
C ASN A 54 6.24 -16.15 -9.90
N THR A 55 6.06 -17.42 -9.53
CA THR A 55 5.19 -18.37 -10.25
C THR A 55 3.83 -18.60 -9.60
N TYR A 56 3.70 -18.36 -8.30
CA TYR A 56 2.44 -18.46 -7.56
C TYR A 56 2.40 -17.46 -6.40
N CYS A 57 1.18 -17.13 -5.94
CA CYS A 57 1.00 -16.20 -4.84
C CYS A 57 1.13 -16.92 -3.50
N SER A 58 2.18 -16.63 -2.76
CA SER A 58 2.39 -17.10 -1.39
C SER A 58 1.71 -16.20 -0.34
N TYR A 59 1.75 -16.58 0.93
CA TYR A 59 1.32 -15.70 2.02
C TYR A 59 2.16 -14.42 2.07
N ALA A 60 3.47 -14.53 1.83
CA ALA A 60 4.38 -13.39 1.78
C ALA A 60 3.90 -12.32 0.79
N ASP A 61 3.46 -12.73 -0.40
CA ASP A 61 3.00 -11.85 -1.47
C ASP A 61 1.68 -11.14 -1.14
N THR A 62 0.89 -11.69 -0.22
CA THR A 62 -0.39 -11.09 0.18
C THR A 62 -0.26 -9.95 1.18
N ILE A 63 0.87 -9.84 1.90
CA ILE A 63 1.04 -8.90 3.01
C ILE A 63 1.00 -7.44 2.53
N MET A 64 1.72 -7.14 1.47
CA MET A 64 1.77 -5.78 0.94
C MET A 64 0.41 -5.30 0.39
N PRO A 65 -0.32 -6.07 -0.43
CA PRO A 65 -1.69 -5.72 -0.83
C PRO A 65 -2.64 -5.52 0.36
N GLN A 66 -2.56 -6.37 1.39
CA GLN A 66 -3.36 -6.22 2.61
C GLN A 66 -3.05 -4.90 3.33
N PHE A 67 -1.78 -4.53 3.40
CA PHE A 67 -1.37 -3.27 4.01
C PHE A 67 -1.90 -2.07 3.22
N PHE A 68 -1.80 -2.07 1.88
CA PHE A 68 -2.37 -1.01 1.04
C PHE A 68 -3.89 -0.92 1.18
N PHE A 69 -4.58 -2.05 1.28
CA PHE A 69 -6.01 -2.08 1.56
C PHE A 69 -6.35 -1.40 2.89
N ALA A 70 -5.62 -1.73 3.95
CA ALA A 70 -5.79 -1.10 5.27
C ALA A 70 -5.51 0.41 5.24
N VAL A 71 -4.46 0.83 4.51
CA VAL A 71 -4.13 2.25 4.31
C VAL A 71 -5.25 2.96 3.56
N GLY A 72 -5.78 2.39 2.50
CA GLY A 72 -6.87 2.96 1.71
C GLY A 72 -8.16 3.14 2.52
N TYR A 73 -8.51 2.15 3.33
CA TYR A 73 -9.62 2.24 4.28
C TYR A 73 -9.43 3.41 5.26
N ALA A 74 -8.26 3.48 5.91
CA ALA A 74 -7.94 4.54 6.86
C ALA A 74 -7.85 5.92 6.19
N TYR A 75 -7.36 5.98 4.96
CA TYR A 75 -7.26 7.20 4.18
C TYR A 75 -8.63 7.82 3.93
N ARG A 76 -9.59 7.02 3.41
CA ARG A 76 -10.96 7.46 3.16
C ARG A 76 -11.62 7.96 4.44
N LEU A 77 -11.55 7.19 5.53
CA LEU A 77 -12.05 7.55 6.85
C LEU A 77 -11.52 8.91 7.31
N THR A 78 -10.19 9.05 7.28
CA THR A 78 -9.51 10.24 7.83
C THR A 78 -9.75 11.47 6.98
N LEU A 79 -9.68 11.32 5.64
CA LEU A 79 -9.89 12.42 4.71
C LEU A 79 -11.31 12.97 4.80
N LEU A 80 -12.34 12.12 4.77
CA LEU A 80 -13.74 12.56 4.87
C LEU A 80 -14.02 13.27 6.19
N LYS A 81 -13.45 12.78 7.30
CA LYS A 81 -13.56 13.44 8.61
C LYS A 81 -12.90 14.83 8.59
N ARG A 82 -11.73 14.98 7.96
CA ARG A 82 -11.04 16.28 7.85
C ARG A 82 -11.75 17.23 6.90
N LEU A 83 -12.24 16.75 5.76
CA LEU A 83 -13.02 17.56 4.82
C LEU A 83 -14.23 18.20 5.49
N ARG A 84 -14.95 17.45 6.34
CA ARG A 84 -16.11 17.95 7.08
C ARG A 84 -15.75 18.97 8.18
N ARG A 85 -14.57 18.83 8.82
CA ARG A 85 -14.17 19.66 9.97
C ARG A 85 -13.36 20.89 9.59
N GLN A 86 -12.49 20.78 8.60
CA GLN A 86 -11.44 21.77 8.30
C GLN A 86 -11.54 22.34 6.88
N GLY A 87 -12.39 21.76 6.03
CA GLY A 87 -12.45 22.10 4.61
C GLY A 87 -11.38 21.40 3.77
N TRP A 88 -11.40 21.67 2.45
CA TRP A 88 -10.60 20.91 1.49
C TRP A 88 -9.08 21.22 1.55
N ARG A 89 -8.70 22.52 1.66
CA ARG A 89 -7.29 22.91 1.66
C ARG A 89 -6.48 22.27 2.79
N PRO A 90 -6.87 22.37 4.08
CA PRO A 90 -6.14 21.72 5.15
C PRO A 90 -6.19 20.19 5.07
N ALA A 91 -7.33 19.62 4.61
CA ALA A 91 -7.47 18.18 4.49
C ALA A 91 -6.49 17.58 3.48
N TYR A 92 -6.41 18.13 2.27
CA TYR A 92 -5.47 17.68 1.24
C TYR A 92 -4.02 18.09 1.55
N GLY A 93 -3.79 19.27 2.12
CA GLY A 93 -2.47 19.68 2.59
C GLY A 93 -1.87 18.70 3.60
N HIS A 94 -2.69 18.15 4.50
CA HIS A 94 -2.24 17.12 5.43
C HIS A 94 -1.86 15.80 4.72
N VAL A 95 -2.58 15.42 3.67
CA VAL A 95 -2.22 14.23 2.86
C VAL A 95 -0.86 14.43 2.21
N VAL A 96 -0.65 15.56 1.57
CA VAL A 96 0.65 15.91 0.94
C VAL A 96 1.77 15.89 1.97
N SER A 97 1.61 16.61 3.09
CA SER A 97 2.62 16.68 4.15
C SER A 97 2.94 15.30 4.73
N ARG A 98 1.92 14.45 4.97
CA ARG A 98 2.12 13.08 5.43
C ARG A 98 2.88 12.23 4.40
N SER A 99 2.52 12.35 3.13
CA SER A 99 3.17 11.59 2.05
C SER A 99 4.63 12.01 1.88
N LEU A 100 4.93 13.31 1.90
CA LEU A 100 6.31 13.80 1.88
C LEU A 100 7.10 13.33 3.12
N GLY A 101 6.49 13.33 4.30
CA GLY A 101 7.09 12.78 5.51
C GLY A 101 7.41 11.28 5.40
N LEU A 102 6.52 10.48 4.81
CA LEU A 102 6.77 9.06 4.56
C LEU A 102 7.90 8.84 3.55
N MET A 103 7.96 9.64 2.49
CA MET A 103 9.06 9.60 1.52
C MET A 103 10.40 9.94 2.18
N LEU A 104 10.43 10.97 3.01
CA LEU A 104 11.63 11.37 3.75
C LEU A 104 12.08 10.27 4.72
N ILE A 105 11.14 9.70 5.48
CA ILE A 105 11.45 8.58 6.39
C ILE A 105 11.94 7.37 5.58
N GLY A 106 11.29 7.05 4.47
CA GLY A 106 11.73 5.97 3.58
C GLY A 106 13.14 6.21 3.05
N PHE A 107 13.45 7.43 2.64
CA PHE A 107 14.81 7.80 2.22
C PHE A 107 15.83 7.61 3.35
N ILE A 108 15.53 8.12 4.54
CA ILE A 108 16.44 8.01 5.70
C ILE A 108 16.66 6.54 6.09
N VAL A 109 15.61 5.74 6.12
CA VAL A 109 15.68 4.35 6.59
C VAL A 109 16.39 3.43 5.60
N TYR A 110 16.14 3.63 4.29
CA TYR A 110 16.57 2.68 3.27
C TYR A 110 17.73 3.16 2.39
N GLN A 111 18.03 4.46 2.38
CA GLN A 111 18.97 5.05 1.42
C GLN A 111 20.10 5.85 2.06
N LEU A 112 20.02 6.15 3.36
CA LEU A 112 20.97 7.06 4.01
C LEU A 112 22.40 6.48 4.08
N ASP A 113 22.56 5.17 3.96
CA ASP A 113 23.86 4.51 3.90
C ASP A 113 24.48 4.52 2.48
N GLY A 114 23.73 4.93 1.46
CA GLY A 114 24.16 4.85 0.05
C GLY A 114 24.49 3.42 -0.41
N GLY A 115 24.10 2.40 0.37
CA GLY A 115 24.47 1.00 0.15
C GLY A 115 25.91 0.66 0.53
N ALA A 116 26.60 1.55 1.27
CA ALA A 116 27.96 1.30 1.78
C ALA A 116 27.91 0.29 2.93
N GLY A 117 28.75 -0.73 2.88
CA GLY A 117 28.90 -1.72 3.94
C GLY A 117 29.75 -1.27 5.13
N SER A 118 30.46 -0.14 4.98
CA SER A 118 31.34 0.41 6.01
C SER A 118 31.45 1.93 5.93
N TRP A 119 31.88 2.55 7.05
CA TRP A 119 32.11 4.00 7.11
C TRP A 119 33.25 4.46 6.17
N GLU A 120 34.25 3.63 5.95
CA GLU A 120 35.37 3.93 5.05
C GLU A 120 34.91 3.92 3.57
N GLU A 121 34.05 2.96 3.21
CA GLU A 121 33.44 2.90 1.88
C GLU A 121 32.55 4.13 1.63
N LEU A 122 31.73 4.51 2.60
CA LEU A 122 30.87 5.69 2.51
C LEU A 122 31.70 6.98 2.29
N LYS A 123 32.80 7.15 3.02
CA LYS A 123 33.71 8.28 2.82
C LYS A 123 34.39 8.25 1.45
N GLY A 124 34.82 7.05 1.01
CA GLY A 124 35.50 6.86 -0.28
C GLY A 124 34.59 7.15 -1.48
N MET A 125 33.29 6.94 -1.32
CA MET A 125 32.29 7.17 -2.36
C MET A 125 32.15 8.66 -2.77
N GLY A 126 32.41 9.58 -1.85
CA GLY A 126 32.22 11.02 -2.06
C GLY A 126 30.75 11.41 -2.24
N LEU A 127 30.48 12.72 -2.33
CA LEU A 127 29.09 13.21 -2.43
C LEU A 127 28.40 12.77 -3.73
N SER A 128 29.07 12.80 -4.86
CA SER A 128 28.50 12.41 -6.16
C SER A 128 28.16 10.93 -6.21
N GLY A 129 29.06 10.06 -5.76
CA GLY A 129 28.81 8.61 -5.69
C GLY A 129 27.71 8.26 -4.70
N PHE A 130 27.67 8.94 -3.54
CA PHE A 130 26.59 8.80 -2.58
C PHE A 130 25.21 9.17 -3.17
N LEU A 131 25.11 10.32 -3.83
CA LEU A 131 23.85 10.75 -4.45
C LEU A 131 23.41 9.79 -5.56
N GLU A 132 24.34 9.36 -6.38
CA GLU A 132 24.07 8.36 -7.42
C GLU A 132 23.56 7.05 -6.81
N ALA A 133 24.24 6.51 -5.81
CA ALA A 133 23.84 5.27 -5.14
C ALA A 133 22.51 5.44 -4.39
N ALA A 134 22.30 6.55 -3.69
CA ALA A 134 21.08 6.80 -2.92
C ALA A 134 19.83 6.95 -3.81
N PHE A 135 19.96 7.58 -5.00
CA PHE A 135 18.82 7.82 -5.88
C PHE A 135 18.60 6.75 -6.95
N GLN A 136 19.60 5.96 -7.28
CA GLN A 136 19.45 4.85 -8.24
C GLN A 136 18.95 3.57 -7.59
N ARG A 137 19.24 3.34 -6.31
CA ARG A 137 18.90 2.10 -5.63
C ARG A 137 17.56 2.25 -4.92
N SER A 138 16.72 1.27 -5.02
CA SER A 138 15.54 0.91 -4.19
C SER A 138 14.88 2.00 -3.32
N TRP A 139 14.91 3.28 -3.73
CA TRP A 139 14.15 4.34 -3.05
C TRP A 139 12.64 4.07 -3.07
N PHE A 140 12.19 3.31 -4.06
CA PHE A 140 10.80 2.89 -4.20
C PHE A 140 10.53 1.62 -3.40
N GLN A 141 10.65 1.74 -2.09
CA GLN A 141 10.24 0.72 -1.12
C GLN A 141 8.86 1.04 -0.52
N THR A 142 8.39 0.18 0.36
CA THR A 142 7.03 0.21 0.92
C THR A 142 6.56 1.60 1.36
N LEU A 143 7.38 2.37 2.10
CA LEU A 143 6.98 3.71 2.58
C LEU A 143 6.80 4.71 1.44
N THR A 144 7.70 4.68 0.47
CA THR A 144 7.64 5.54 -0.72
C THR A 144 6.44 5.16 -1.60
N HIS A 145 6.17 3.84 -1.78
CA HIS A 145 4.99 3.38 -2.51
C HIS A 145 3.69 3.80 -1.84
N ILE A 146 3.58 3.70 -0.50
CA ILE A 146 2.40 4.18 0.24
C ILE A 146 2.19 5.67 -0.01
N ALA A 147 3.26 6.46 0.04
CA ALA A 147 3.22 7.89 -0.17
C ALA A 147 2.79 8.25 -1.59
N LEU A 148 3.46 7.70 -2.61
CA LEU A 148 3.16 7.96 -4.03
C LEU A 148 1.75 7.50 -4.40
N THR A 149 1.36 6.29 -3.99
CA THR A 149 0.00 5.79 -4.23
C THR A 149 -1.04 6.67 -3.56
N SER A 150 -0.78 7.16 -2.33
CA SER A 150 -1.69 8.09 -1.65
C SER A 150 -1.84 9.41 -2.41
N LEU A 151 -0.77 9.94 -2.98
CA LEU A 151 -0.80 11.15 -3.82
C LEU A 151 -1.51 10.87 -5.16
N TRP A 152 -1.25 9.72 -5.77
CA TRP A 152 -1.84 9.33 -7.05
C TRP A 152 -3.36 9.20 -6.99
N ILE A 153 -3.89 8.56 -5.95
CA ILE A 153 -5.34 8.38 -5.78
C ILE A 153 -6.03 9.60 -5.13
N MET A 154 -5.26 10.60 -4.71
CA MET A 154 -5.77 11.78 -4.01
C MET A 154 -6.94 12.49 -4.73
N PRO A 155 -6.95 12.63 -6.07
CA PRO A 155 -8.05 13.29 -6.77
C PRO A 155 -9.39 12.54 -6.66
N VAL A 156 -9.35 11.21 -6.54
CA VAL A 156 -10.54 10.35 -6.60
C VAL A 156 -10.95 9.74 -5.27
N ILE A 157 -10.09 9.77 -4.25
CA ILE A 157 -10.35 9.11 -2.97
C ILE A 157 -11.61 9.65 -2.26
N ALA A 158 -11.98 10.91 -2.48
CA ALA A 158 -13.20 11.52 -1.96
C ALA A 158 -14.44 11.28 -2.85
N ALA A 159 -14.24 10.82 -4.09
CA ALA A 159 -15.30 10.61 -5.07
C ALA A 159 -16.19 9.40 -4.76
N GLY A 160 -17.23 9.19 -5.58
CA GLY A 160 -18.12 8.01 -5.50
C GLY A 160 -17.43 6.72 -5.88
N THR A 161 -18.05 5.58 -5.54
CA THR A 161 -17.49 4.24 -5.76
C THR A 161 -17.17 3.96 -7.22
N ALA A 162 -18.06 4.35 -8.16
CA ALA A 162 -17.85 4.14 -9.59
C ALA A 162 -16.60 4.87 -10.11
N ALA A 163 -16.38 6.11 -9.70
CA ALA A 163 -15.19 6.89 -10.11
C ALA A 163 -13.90 6.26 -9.57
N ARG A 164 -13.91 5.74 -8.34
CA ARG A 164 -12.76 5.06 -7.74
C ARG A 164 -12.46 3.72 -8.42
N LEU A 165 -13.49 2.95 -8.78
CA LEU A 165 -13.32 1.72 -9.55
C LEU A 165 -12.80 2.00 -10.95
N ALA A 166 -13.34 2.99 -11.65
CA ALA A 166 -12.86 3.41 -12.97
C ALA A 166 -11.39 3.89 -12.90
N PHE A 167 -11.03 4.64 -11.87
CA PHE A 167 -9.65 5.07 -11.67
C PHE A 167 -8.71 3.90 -11.36
N ALA A 168 -9.14 2.94 -10.54
CA ALA A 168 -8.36 1.74 -10.25
C ALA A 168 -8.12 0.91 -11.52
N ALA A 169 -9.16 0.69 -12.32
CA ALA A 169 -9.05 -0.02 -13.59
C ALA A 169 -8.16 0.72 -14.59
N GLY A 170 -8.33 2.04 -14.71
CA GLY A 170 -7.49 2.87 -15.57
C GLY A 170 -6.03 2.90 -15.14
N SER A 171 -5.77 2.96 -13.83
CA SER A 171 -4.42 2.92 -13.27
C SER A 171 -3.75 1.56 -13.52
N ALA A 172 -4.48 0.46 -13.36
CA ALA A 172 -3.99 -0.88 -13.67
C ALA A 172 -3.72 -1.05 -15.18
N ALA A 173 -4.64 -0.59 -16.04
CA ALA A 173 -4.46 -0.63 -17.48
C ALA A 173 -3.26 0.22 -17.94
N LEU A 174 -3.07 1.39 -17.34
CA LEU A 174 -1.90 2.23 -17.58
C LEU A 174 -0.61 1.54 -17.19
N HIS A 175 -0.59 0.86 -16.02
CA HIS A 175 0.56 0.08 -15.58
C HIS A 175 0.90 -1.05 -16.56
N LEU A 176 -0.11 -1.82 -16.97
CA LEU A 176 0.07 -2.90 -17.95
C LEU A 176 0.60 -2.37 -19.28
N TRP A 177 0.02 -1.30 -19.79
CA TRP A 177 0.46 -0.68 -21.05
C TRP A 177 1.89 -0.17 -20.98
N LEU A 178 2.28 0.50 -19.86
CA LEU A 178 3.66 0.97 -19.70
C LEU A 178 4.63 -0.19 -19.48
N SER A 179 4.18 -1.28 -18.84
CA SER A 179 4.98 -2.49 -18.66
C SER A 179 5.27 -3.17 -19.99
N ASP A 180 4.27 -3.32 -20.84
CA ASP A 180 4.42 -3.86 -22.21
C ASP A 180 5.33 -2.98 -23.08
N LEU A 181 5.20 -1.64 -22.94
CA LEU A 181 5.95 -0.71 -23.78
C LEU A 181 7.46 -0.66 -23.46
N PHE A 182 7.84 -0.61 -22.20
CA PHE A 182 9.25 -0.48 -21.80
C PHE A 182 9.55 -0.85 -20.35
N PHE A 183 8.57 -0.75 -19.45
CA PHE A 183 8.88 -0.76 -18.01
C PHE A 183 9.23 -2.15 -17.52
N PHE A 184 8.64 -3.20 -18.07
CA PHE A 184 8.94 -4.59 -17.67
C PHE A 184 10.41 -4.92 -17.90
N ASP A 185 10.92 -4.75 -19.12
CA ASP A 185 12.31 -5.04 -19.47
C ASP A 185 13.28 -4.15 -18.68
N TRP A 186 12.91 -2.88 -18.53
CA TRP A 186 13.69 -1.94 -17.74
C TRP A 186 13.76 -2.35 -16.27
N ALA A 187 12.67 -2.81 -15.68
CA ALA A 187 12.59 -3.23 -14.28
C ALA A 187 13.32 -4.55 -14.06
N MET A 188 13.15 -5.54 -14.96
CA MET A 188 13.83 -6.84 -14.85
C MET A 188 15.36 -6.74 -14.97
N GLY A 189 15.87 -5.75 -15.69
CA GLY A 189 17.30 -5.46 -15.80
C GLY A 189 17.93 -4.76 -14.58
N ARG A 190 17.15 -4.48 -13.51
CA ARG A 190 17.60 -3.71 -12.34
C ARG A 190 17.12 -4.34 -11.04
N PRO A 191 17.86 -4.15 -9.93
CA PRO A 191 17.40 -4.58 -8.61
C PRO A 191 16.25 -3.68 -8.13
N VAL A 192 15.03 -3.92 -8.58
CA VAL A 192 13.81 -3.24 -8.12
C VAL A 192 13.17 -4.01 -6.97
N ILE A 193 12.53 -3.28 -6.07
CA ILE A 193 11.77 -3.83 -4.94
C ILE A 193 10.31 -3.38 -5.08
N ASP A 194 9.39 -4.24 -4.66
CA ASP A 194 7.95 -3.94 -4.61
C ASP A 194 7.36 -3.49 -5.98
N GLY A 195 7.94 -3.96 -7.09
CA GLY A 195 7.50 -3.66 -8.45
C GLY A 195 8.09 -2.39 -9.07
N GLY A 196 9.06 -1.75 -8.42
CA GLY A 196 9.79 -0.59 -8.97
C GLY A 196 8.98 0.70 -9.00
N GLN A 197 9.50 1.69 -9.72
CA GLN A 197 9.04 3.08 -9.65
C GLN A 197 7.58 3.29 -10.08
N LEU A 198 7.08 2.54 -11.03
CA LEU A 198 5.70 2.66 -11.53
C LEU A 198 4.69 1.75 -10.79
N ALA A 199 5.13 0.99 -9.81
CA ALA A 199 4.26 0.09 -9.08
C ALA A 199 3.15 0.81 -8.29
N PHE A 200 3.29 2.11 -7.99
CA PHE A 200 2.21 2.89 -7.39
C PHE A 200 0.93 2.88 -8.22
N LEU A 201 1.03 2.67 -9.53
CA LEU A 201 -0.12 2.53 -10.43
C LEU A 201 -0.92 1.25 -10.12
N SER A 202 -0.24 0.12 -9.91
CA SER A 202 -0.87 -1.15 -9.55
C SER A 202 -1.32 -1.16 -8.08
N TRP A 203 -0.53 -0.58 -7.15
CA TRP A 203 -0.87 -0.45 -5.74
C TRP A 203 -2.08 0.46 -5.48
N ALA A 204 -2.47 1.31 -6.44
CA ALA A 204 -3.70 2.09 -6.39
C ALA A 204 -4.95 1.19 -6.25
N THR A 205 -4.94 -0.01 -6.86
CA THR A 205 -6.07 -0.94 -6.83
C THR A 205 -6.41 -1.42 -5.41
N PRO A 206 -5.53 -2.08 -4.65
CA PRO A 206 -5.87 -2.51 -3.29
C PRO A 206 -6.16 -1.33 -2.37
N MET A 207 -5.50 -0.17 -2.55
CA MET A 207 -5.77 1.02 -1.75
C MET A 207 -7.17 1.59 -2.02
N LEU A 208 -7.63 1.65 -3.25
CA LEU A 208 -8.98 2.10 -3.61
C LEU A 208 -10.04 1.08 -3.18
N LEU A 209 -9.78 -0.22 -3.30
CA LEU A 209 -10.69 -1.27 -2.80
C LEU A 209 -10.87 -1.16 -1.28
N GLY A 210 -9.81 -0.88 -0.53
CA GLY A 210 -9.89 -0.60 0.90
C GLY A 210 -10.78 0.60 1.22
N SER A 211 -10.70 1.67 0.41
CA SER A 211 -11.56 2.84 0.54
C SER A 211 -13.04 2.54 0.26
N ILE A 212 -13.34 1.62 -0.65
CA ILE A 212 -14.70 1.17 -0.97
C ILE A 212 -15.23 0.29 0.17
N ALA A 213 -14.39 -0.57 0.73
CA ALA A 213 -14.76 -1.36 1.91
C ALA A 213 -15.14 -0.49 3.10
N TYR A 214 -14.45 0.67 3.29
CA TYR A 214 -14.87 1.66 4.29
C TYR A 214 -16.31 2.14 4.06
N ASP A 215 -16.64 2.57 2.83
CA ASP A 215 -17.99 3.05 2.52
C ASP A 215 -19.06 1.96 2.76
N LEU A 216 -18.74 0.71 2.41
CA LEU A 216 -19.61 -0.43 2.64
C LEU A 216 -19.84 -0.70 4.13
N MET A 217 -18.77 -0.61 4.92
CA MET A 217 -18.86 -0.77 6.38
C MET A 217 -19.68 0.34 7.04
N VAL A 218 -19.54 1.59 6.56
CA VAL A 218 -20.31 2.73 7.08
C VAL A 218 -21.78 2.63 6.70
N SER A 219 -22.09 2.22 5.47
CA SER A 219 -23.48 2.17 4.96
C SER A 219 -24.27 0.98 5.49
N ARG A 220 -23.68 -0.18 5.69
CA ARG A 220 -24.37 -1.45 6.05
C ARG A 220 -24.08 -1.92 7.46
N GLY A 221 -23.15 -1.27 8.17
CA GLY A 221 -22.63 -1.75 9.45
C GLY A 221 -21.77 -3.02 9.32
N PRO A 222 -21.07 -3.43 10.40
CA PRO A 222 -20.11 -4.54 10.35
C PRO A 222 -20.72 -5.86 9.90
N ARG A 223 -21.90 -6.22 10.43
CA ARG A 223 -22.57 -7.48 10.08
C ARG A 223 -23.15 -7.48 8.66
N GLY A 224 -23.71 -6.34 8.20
CA GLY A 224 -24.27 -6.19 6.87
C GLY A 224 -23.23 -6.10 5.76
N ALA A 225 -22.02 -5.63 6.06
CA ALA A 225 -20.92 -5.53 5.12
C ALA A 225 -20.19 -6.87 4.91
N LEU A 226 -20.25 -7.81 5.84
CA LEU A 226 -19.45 -9.04 5.83
C LEU A 226 -19.73 -9.88 4.58
N ARG A 227 -21.01 -10.17 4.30
CA ARG A 227 -21.40 -11.00 3.13
C ARG A 227 -20.92 -10.41 1.80
N PRO A 228 -21.19 -9.12 1.47
CA PRO A 228 -20.71 -8.56 0.21
C PRO A 228 -19.18 -8.45 0.16
N LEU A 229 -18.47 -8.19 1.28
CA LEU A 229 -17.00 -8.19 1.29
C LEU A 229 -16.42 -9.57 0.99
N ILE A 230 -16.99 -10.65 1.58
CA ILE A 230 -16.59 -12.03 1.26
C ILE A 230 -16.90 -12.34 -0.21
N GLY A 231 -18.09 -11.98 -0.69
CA GLY A 231 -18.49 -12.19 -2.09
C GLY A 231 -17.52 -11.52 -3.07
N TRP A 232 -17.15 -10.26 -2.82
CA TRP A 232 -16.16 -9.55 -3.63
C TRP A 232 -14.77 -10.16 -3.53
N ALA A 233 -14.35 -10.60 -2.34
CA ALA A 233 -13.05 -11.25 -2.17
C ALA A 233 -12.97 -12.55 -2.99
N LEU A 234 -13.98 -13.40 -2.91
CA LEU A 234 -14.05 -14.65 -3.68
C LEU A 234 -14.08 -14.39 -5.20
N LEU A 235 -14.86 -13.39 -5.64
CA LEU A 235 -14.92 -13.01 -7.05
C LEU A 235 -13.55 -12.53 -7.56
N LEU A 236 -12.88 -11.65 -6.82
CA LEU A 236 -11.56 -11.13 -7.20
C LEU A 236 -10.49 -12.23 -7.18
N MET A 237 -10.58 -13.18 -6.23
CA MET A 237 -9.71 -14.37 -6.22
C MET A 237 -9.93 -15.24 -7.46
N ALA A 238 -11.20 -15.50 -7.83
CA ALA A 238 -11.51 -16.29 -9.02
C ALA A 238 -11.03 -15.62 -10.31
N ILE A 239 -11.20 -14.29 -10.43
CA ILE A 239 -10.70 -13.50 -11.56
C ILE A 239 -9.17 -13.56 -11.59
N GLY A 240 -8.51 -13.30 -10.46
CA GLY A 240 -7.03 -13.31 -10.38
C GLY A 240 -6.45 -14.67 -10.74
N TYR A 241 -7.04 -15.74 -10.20
CA TYR A 241 -6.64 -17.10 -10.55
C TYR A 241 -6.86 -17.41 -12.04
N GLY A 242 -8.02 -17.03 -12.59
CA GLY A 242 -8.31 -17.23 -14.02
C GLY A 242 -7.32 -16.48 -14.93
N LEU A 243 -6.97 -15.23 -14.59
CA LEU A 243 -5.96 -14.47 -15.32
C LEU A 243 -4.56 -15.09 -15.21
N SER A 244 -4.19 -15.60 -14.04
CA SER A 244 -2.93 -16.31 -13.84
C SER A 244 -2.82 -17.57 -14.72
N CYS A 245 -3.92 -18.32 -14.86
CA CYS A 245 -3.95 -19.50 -15.74
C CYS A 245 -3.79 -19.13 -17.23
N LEU A 246 -4.23 -17.93 -17.64
CA LEU A 246 -4.06 -17.47 -19.02
C LEU A 246 -2.63 -17.00 -19.33
N GLY A 247 -1.94 -16.46 -18.33
CA GLY A 247 -0.53 -16.02 -18.46
C GLY A 247 0.51 -17.13 -18.28
N GLY A 248 0.14 -18.27 -17.71
CA GLY A 248 1.05 -19.38 -17.36
C GLY A 248 1.57 -20.23 -18.52
N GLY A 249 1.32 -19.85 -19.78
CA GLY A 249 1.79 -20.58 -20.95
C GLY A 249 3.23 -20.29 -21.38
N GLU A 250 3.88 -19.25 -20.87
CA GLU A 250 5.21 -18.83 -21.32
C GLU A 250 6.28 -18.77 -20.21
N ALA A 251 5.95 -19.10 -18.96
CA ALA A 251 6.93 -19.17 -17.88
C ALA A 251 7.48 -20.61 -17.73
N SER A 252 7.95 -21.20 -18.82
CA SER A 252 8.72 -22.44 -18.77
C SER A 252 10.20 -22.11 -18.96
N ASP A 253 10.96 -22.44 -17.93
CA ASP A 253 12.34 -22.84 -18.01
C ASP A 253 13.36 -21.80 -18.50
N GLY A 254 13.83 -20.99 -17.56
CA GLY A 254 15.09 -20.29 -17.66
C GLY A 254 15.80 -20.36 -16.31
#